data_8063e06df18bad2e285cf67fde2aaf3d
#
_entry.id   8063e06df18bad2e285cf67fde2aaf3d
#
_cell.length_a   1.000
_cell.length_b   1.000
_cell.length_c   1.000
_cell.angle_alpha   90.00
_cell.angle_beta   90.00
_cell.angle_gamma   90.00
#
_symmetry.space_group_name_H-M   'P 1'
#
loop_
_entity.id
_entity.type
_entity.pdbx_description
1 polymer ?
#
loop_
_entity_poly.entity_id
_entity_poly.type
_entity_poly.pdbx_seq_one_letter_code
_entity_poly.pdbx_strand_id
1 'polypeptide(L)'
;MLKFHEIVLRKILLVLGILFIVLGSLIYFWIKDFYISQTREALLNNIKIISLNLKNKPNLDRIATNIKNDLGLRLTIISLDGVVVAESHKDKTKLDNHKYRAEIMEADKDKYGSIIRHSNSIEKDFLYVAKKYKYDDKFFYIRVSKALESINEKIYILGAEILFTLAIFFIIIFIITYKISTSIEREFQKIATFLSSLTKKNKNTYITSTLSLEFQSITSLLTKVSQILVKKEKQKSKFTDKLQSSNKQKDDIISAISHEFKNPIAVINGYSQTLMDDEDINPNIRKKFLSKIYNNGIKLSELIDTLRLS
;
A
#
# COMPACT_ATOMS: atom_id res chain seq x y z
N MET A 1 -2.51 -17.94 4.77
CA MET A 1 -2.79 -16.84 3.82
C MET A 1 -2.55 -15.50 4.52
N LEU A 2 -1.78 -14.61 3.92
CA LEU A 2 -1.59 -13.25 4.44
C LEU A 2 -2.90 -12.46 4.31
N LYS A 3 -3.18 -11.58 5.27
CA LYS A 3 -4.33 -10.69 5.20
C LYS A 3 -4.12 -9.64 4.09
N PHE A 4 -5.21 -9.14 3.51
CA PHE A 4 -5.14 -8.16 2.41
C PHE A 4 -4.27 -6.94 2.74
N HIS A 5 -4.44 -6.36 3.93
CA HIS A 5 -3.65 -5.21 4.37
C HIS A 5 -2.15 -5.52 4.50
N GLU A 6 -1.76 -6.75 4.91
CA GLU A 6 -0.36 -7.19 4.98
C GLU A 6 0.26 -7.28 3.59
N ILE A 7 -0.50 -7.75 2.60
CA ILE A 7 -0.05 -7.81 1.20
C ILE A 7 0.19 -6.39 0.65
N VAL A 8 -0.77 -5.48 0.89
CA VAL A 8 -0.67 -4.09 0.46
C VAL A 8 0.51 -3.39 1.14
N LEU A 9 0.62 -3.51 2.45
CA LEU A 9 1.73 -2.93 3.23
C LEU A 9 3.08 -3.42 2.72
N ARG A 10 3.23 -4.74 2.53
CA ARG A 10 4.48 -5.35 2.03
C ARG A 10 4.86 -4.84 0.63
N LYS A 11 3.88 -4.70 -0.29
CA LYS A 11 4.12 -4.16 -1.63
C LYS A 11 4.54 -2.69 -1.58
N ILE A 12 3.87 -1.87 -0.78
CA ILE A 12 4.21 -0.45 -0.61
C ILE A 12 5.62 -0.32 -0.02
N LEU A 13 5.96 -1.09 1.01
CA LEU A 13 7.29 -1.09 1.61
C LEU A 13 8.39 -1.51 0.63
N LEU A 14 8.12 -2.50 -0.23
CA LEU A 14 9.04 -2.93 -1.26
C LEU A 14 9.30 -1.81 -2.27
N VAL A 15 8.25 -1.15 -2.76
CA VAL A 15 8.37 -0.01 -3.69
C VAL A 15 9.12 1.16 -3.05
N LEU A 16 8.79 1.50 -1.80
CA LEU A 16 9.49 2.55 -1.04
C LEU A 16 10.96 2.20 -0.80
N GLY A 17 11.28 0.94 -0.51
CA GLY A 17 12.65 0.47 -0.34
C GLY A 17 13.48 0.59 -1.63
N ILE A 18 12.91 0.19 -2.76
CA ILE A 18 13.55 0.36 -4.08
C ILE A 18 13.77 1.86 -4.37
N LEU A 19 12.74 2.68 -4.15
CA LEU A 19 12.82 4.13 -4.35
C LEU A 19 13.93 4.76 -3.50
N PHE A 20 14.04 4.36 -2.24
CA PHE A 20 15.10 4.84 -1.32
C PHE A 20 16.50 4.50 -1.84
N ILE A 21 16.72 3.27 -2.31
CA ILE A 21 18.00 2.82 -2.88
C ILE A 21 18.34 3.61 -4.16
N VAL A 22 17.37 3.77 -5.04
CA VAL A 22 17.57 4.52 -6.30
C VAL A 22 17.88 5.99 -6.03
N LEU A 23 17.10 6.65 -5.17
CA LEU A 23 17.33 8.04 -4.80
C LEU A 23 18.69 8.22 -4.09
N GLY A 24 19.02 7.35 -3.14
CA GLY A 24 20.31 7.39 -2.44
C GLY A 24 21.48 7.25 -3.41
N SER A 25 21.39 6.34 -4.37
CA SER A 25 22.41 6.15 -5.41
C SER A 25 22.55 7.38 -6.31
N LEU A 26 21.44 7.93 -6.81
CA LEU A 26 21.45 9.14 -7.65
C LEU A 26 22.05 10.34 -6.92
N ILE A 27 21.65 10.55 -5.67
CA ILE A 27 22.17 11.63 -4.84
C ILE A 27 23.67 11.48 -4.60
N TYR A 28 24.14 10.25 -4.31
CA TYR A 28 25.57 10.01 -4.13
C TYR A 28 26.40 10.37 -5.38
N PHE A 29 25.98 9.94 -6.55
CA PHE A 29 26.67 10.30 -7.81
C PHE A 29 26.62 11.80 -8.08
N TRP A 30 25.49 12.44 -7.84
CA TRP A 30 25.32 13.88 -8.02
C TRP A 30 26.21 14.70 -7.05
N ILE A 31 26.25 14.33 -5.77
CA ILE A 31 27.11 14.99 -4.77
C ILE A 31 28.58 14.86 -5.17
N LYS A 32 28.99 13.66 -5.59
CA LYS A 32 30.39 13.42 -6.01
C LYS A 32 30.77 14.32 -7.18
N ASP A 33 29.98 14.35 -8.23
CA ASP A 33 30.23 15.18 -9.41
C ASP A 33 30.22 16.68 -9.07
N PHE A 34 29.22 17.12 -8.33
CA PHE A 34 29.10 18.50 -7.86
C PHE A 34 30.33 18.92 -7.03
N TYR A 35 30.76 18.10 -6.09
CA TYR A 35 31.89 18.43 -5.20
C TYR A 35 33.23 18.47 -5.94
N ILE A 36 33.44 17.55 -6.87
CA ILE A 36 34.63 17.55 -7.74
C ILE A 36 34.63 18.81 -8.65
N SER A 37 33.48 19.14 -9.23
CA SER A 37 33.34 20.33 -10.08
C SER A 37 33.56 21.63 -9.29
N GLN A 38 32.94 21.76 -8.12
CA GLN A 38 33.15 22.91 -7.22
C GLN A 38 34.61 23.04 -6.78
N THR A 39 35.26 21.91 -6.44
CA THR A 39 36.69 21.93 -6.07
C THR A 39 37.57 22.33 -7.27
N ARG A 40 37.26 21.86 -8.47
CA ARG A 40 37.95 22.27 -9.70
C ARG A 40 37.85 23.79 -9.92
N GLU A 41 36.67 24.36 -9.81
CA GLU A 41 36.45 25.82 -9.92
C GLU A 41 37.25 26.61 -8.85
N ALA A 42 37.25 26.12 -7.61
CA ALA A 42 38.02 26.71 -6.52
C ALA A 42 39.53 26.66 -6.81
N LEU A 43 40.06 25.56 -7.34
CA LEU A 43 41.46 25.43 -7.72
C LEU A 43 41.81 26.38 -8.89
N LEU A 44 40.91 26.55 -9.89
CA LEU A 44 41.09 27.53 -10.98
C LEU A 44 41.15 28.98 -10.46
N ASN A 45 40.29 29.32 -9.51
CA ASN A 45 40.32 30.64 -8.89
C ASN A 45 41.63 30.86 -8.09
N ASN A 46 42.11 29.85 -7.38
CA ASN A 46 43.41 29.93 -6.71
C ASN A 46 44.56 30.10 -7.70
N ILE A 47 44.56 29.41 -8.85
CA ILE A 47 45.53 29.56 -9.92
C ILE A 47 45.51 31.05 -10.43
N LYS A 48 44.32 31.61 -10.60
CA LYS A 48 44.20 33.00 -11.02
C LYS A 48 44.79 33.98 -10.01
N ILE A 49 44.52 33.79 -8.70
CA ILE A 49 45.09 34.61 -7.62
C ILE A 49 46.61 34.46 -7.58
N ILE A 50 47.14 33.24 -7.69
CA ILE A 50 48.57 32.98 -7.73
C ILE A 50 49.22 33.68 -8.92
N SER A 51 48.61 33.64 -10.09
CA SER A 51 49.14 34.27 -11.29
C SER A 51 49.27 35.79 -11.17
N LEU A 52 48.35 36.44 -10.44
CA LEU A 52 48.43 37.89 -10.14
C LEU A 52 49.61 38.21 -9.21
N ASN A 53 49.85 37.37 -8.21
CA ASN A 53 50.93 37.55 -7.27
C ASN A 53 52.33 37.30 -7.90
N LEU A 54 52.41 36.58 -8.99
CA LEU A 54 53.67 36.36 -9.72
C LEU A 54 54.21 37.62 -10.43
N LYS A 55 53.36 38.63 -10.71
CA LYS A 55 53.76 39.87 -11.40
C LYS A 55 54.84 40.65 -10.66
N ASN A 56 55.00 40.51 -9.36
CA ASN A 56 55.97 41.27 -8.54
C ASN A 56 57.33 40.57 -8.39
N LYS A 57 57.72 39.64 -9.27
CA LYS A 57 58.98 38.88 -9.22
C LYS A 57 59.33 38.26 -7.87
N PRO A 58 58.40 37.58 -7.23
CA PRO A 58 58.64 36.98 -5.90
C PRO A 58 59.47 35.72 -6.01
N ASN A 59 60.02 35.30 -4.86
CA ASN A 59 60.60 33.97 -4.76
C ASN A 59 59.52 32.88 -4.90
N LEU A 60 59.56 32.11 -6.02
CA LEU A 60 58.55 31.08 -6.36
C LEU A 60 58.47 29.98 -5.32
N ASP A 61 59.59 29.57 -4.74
CA ASP A 61 59.62 28.51 -3.71
C ASP A 61 58.91 28.99 -2.43
N ARG A 62 59.03 30.28 -2.06
CA ARG A 62 58.33 30.89 -0.93
C ARG A 62 56.82 30.92 -1.15
N ILE A 63 56.34 31.26 -2.35
CA ILE A 63 54.92 31.21 -2.72
C ILE A 63 54.43 29.79 -2.58
N ALA A 64 55.13 28.82 -3.15
CA ALA A 64 54.75 27.43 -3.07
C ALA A 64 54.60 26.95 -1.61
N THR A 65 55.52 27.29 -0.72
CA THR A 65 55.48 26.98 0.71
C THR A 65 54.28 27.62 1.41
N ASN A 66 54.00 28.91 1.13
CA ASN A 66 52.87 29.60 1.74
C ASN A 66 51.52 28.97 1.32
N ILE A 67 51.34 28.70 0.03
CA ILE A 67 50.14 28.04 -0.51
C ILE A 67 49.89 26.65 0.19
N LYS A 68 50.95 25.92 0.43
CA LYS A 68 50.85 24.66 1.19
C LYS A 68 50.37 24.92 2.61
N ASN A 69 51.04 25.87 3.31
CA ASN A 69 50.77 26.08 4.72
C ASN A 69 49.41 26.75 4.99
N ASP A 70 49.05 27.74 4.18
CA ASP A 70 47.82 28.53 4.39
C ASP A 70 46.57 27.90 3.80
N LEU A 71 46.69 27.17 2.68
CA LEU A 71 45.54 26.62 1.95
C LEU A 71 45.51 25.09 1.88
N GLY A 72 46.58 24.42 2.35
CA GLY A 72 46.68 22.95 2.29
C GLY A 72 46.70 22.42 0.84
N LEU A 73 47.07 23.26 -0.14
CA LEU A 73 47.12 22.91 -1.53
C LEU A 73 48.54 22.62 -1.99
N ARG A 74 48.65 21.70 -2.96
CA ARG A 74 49.92 21.48 -3.63
C ARG A 74 50.04 22.38 -4.83
N LEU A 75 51.06 23.23 -4.84
CA LEU A 75 51.39 24.13 -5.99
C LEU A 75 52.62 23.58 -6.69
N THR A 76 52.57 23.50 -8.03
CA THR A 76 53.70 23.20 -8.89
C THR A 76 53.73 24.23 -10.04
N ILE A 77 54.83 24.89 -10.23
CA ILE A 77 55.05 25.79 -11.37
C ILE A 77 55.99 25.05 -12.36
N ILE A 78 55.59 24.99 -13.62
CA ILE A 78 56.22 24.15 -14.64
C ILE A 78 56.53 25.01 -15.87
N SER A 79 57.75 24.91 -16.39
CA SER A 79 58.14 25.59 -17.64
C SER A 79 57.45 24.94 -18.87
N LEU A 80 57.53 25.59 -20.03
CA LEU A 80 57.02 25.02 -21.28
C LEU A 80 57.70 23.69 -21.65
N ASP A 81 58.94 23.51 -21.27
CA ASP A 81 59.72 22.28 -21.49
C ASP A 81 59.36 21.16 -20.52
N GLY A 82 58.44 21.44 -19.56
CA GLY A 82 57.97 20.48 -18.58
C GLY A 82 58.84 20.36 -17.32
N VAL A 83 59.84 21.23 -17.18
CA VAL A 83 60.73 21.24 -16.01
C VAL A 83 60.00 21.93 -14.85
N VAL A 84 60.07 21.32 -13.65
CA VAL A 84 59.46 21.91 -12.45
C VAL A 84 60.35 23.04 -11.89
N VAL A 85 59.81 24.26 -11.90
CA VAL A 85 60.51 25.44 -11.45
C VAL A 85 60.31 25.68 -9.93
N ALA A 86 59.10 25.41 -9.43
CA ALA A 86 58.76 25.48 -8.00
C ALA A 86 57.77 24.40 -7.60
N GLU A 87 57.90 23.89 -6.38
CA GLU A 87 57.07 22.84 -5.83
C GLU A 87 56.90 23.01 -4.31
N SER A 88 55.67 22.78 -3.81
CA SER A 88 55.36 23.01 -2.39
C SER A 88 55.57 21.80 -1.46
N HIS A 89 55.64 20.59 -1.98
CA HIS A 89 55.64 19.37 -1.15
C HIS A 89 56.91 18.51 -1.25
N LYS A 90 57.61 18.62 -2.36
CA LYS A 90 58.80 17.80 -2.67
C LYS A 90 59.94 18.65 -3.21
N ASP A 91 61.14 18.10 -3.12
CA ASP A 91 62.29 18.71 -3.76
C ASP A 91 62.12 18.65 -5.30
N LYS A 92 62.10 19.85 -5.90
CA LYS A 92 61.89 19.98 -7.36
C LYS A 92 62.92 19.28 -8.21
N THR A 93 64.14 19.11 -7.67
CA THR A 93 65.24 18.45 -8.38
C THR A 93 65.08 16.94 -8.56
N LYS A 94 64.21 16.37 -7.71
CA LYS A 94 63.91 14.91 -7.70
C LYS A 94 62.66 14.53 -8.51
N LEU A 95 62.03 15.50 -9.18
CA LEU A 95 60.82 15.32 -9.93
C LEU A 95 61.09 15.10 -11.43
N ASP A 96 60.37 14.15 -12.00
CA ASP A 96 60.39 13.89 -13.43
C ASP A 96 59.91 15.10 -14.26
N ASN A 97 60.20 15.08 -15.56
CA ASN A 97 59.61 16.07 -16.45
C ASN A 97 58.09 15.88 -16.58
N HIS A 98 57.36 16.97 -16.43
CA HIS A 98 55.90 16.99 -16.41
C HIS A 98 55.23 17.38 -17.73
N LYS A 99 55.98 17.54 -18.84
CA LYS A 99 55.47 17.98 -20.15
C LYS A 99 54.29 17.11 -20.64
N TYR A 100 54.39 15.83 -20.49
CA TYR A 100 53.39 14.86 -20.99
C TYR A 100 52.36 14.45 -19.98
N ARG A 101 52.19 15.21 -18.88
CA ARG A 101 51.11 14.97 -17.93
C ARG A 101 49.79 15.45 -18.57
N ALA A 102 48.72 14.62 -18.46
CA ALA A 102 47.45 14.85 -19.12
C ALA A 102 46.88 16.26 -18.83
N GLU A 103 46.93 16.70 -17.58
CA GLU A 103 46.50 18.04 -17.16
C GLU A 103 47.32 19.17 -17.80
N ILE A 104 48.58 18.93 -18.12
CA ILE A 104 49.47 19.93 -18.78
C ILE A 104 49.20 19.94 -20.28
N MET A 105 49.08 18.78 -20.91
CA MET A 105 48.75 18.68 -22.32
C MET A 105 47.39 19.29 -22.67
N GLU A 106 46.40 19.09 -21.78
CA GLU A 106 45.05 19.68 -21.89
C GLU A 106 45.12 21.20 -21.69
N ALA A 107 45.85 21.67 -20.66
CA ALA A 107 46.04 23.13 -20.43
C ALA A 107 46.82 23.87 -21.53
N ASP A 108 47.56 23.12 -22.37
CA ASP A 108 48.23 23.70 -23.56
C ASP A 108 47.26 23.94 -24.71
N LYS A 109 46.25 23.10 -24.88
CA LYS A 109 45.23 23.17 -25.96
C LYS A 109 43.99 23.97 -25.58
N ASP A 110 43.56 23.84 -24.33
CA ASP A 110 42.31 24.34 -23.81
C ASP A 110 42.55 25.48 -22.78
N LYS A 111 41.44 26.04 -22.27
CA LYS A 111 41.48 27.08 -21.21
C LYS A 111 42.17 26.60 -19.93
N TYR A 112 42.11 25.33 -19.62
CA TYR A 112 42.75 24.64 -18.49
C TYR A 112 42.71 23.12 -18.69
N GLY A 113 43.55 22.39 -17.99
CA GLY A 113 43.50 20.93 -17.91
C GLY A 113 43.18 20.47 -16.52
N SER A 114 42.42 19.37 -16.39
CA SER A 114 42.02 18.82 -15.10
C SER A 114 41.94 17.28 -15.13
N ILE A 115 42.59 16.63 -14.15
CA ILE A 115 42.56 15.16 -14.04
C ILE A 115 42.60 14.71 -12.58
N ILE A 116 41.95 13.62 -12.29
CA ILE A 116 42.13 12.88 -11.04
C ILE A 116 43.07 11.72 -11.31
N ARG A 117 44.18 11.66 -10.60
CA ARG A 117 45.15 10.57 -10.73
C ARG A 117 45.99 10.37 -9.47
N HIS A 118 46.55 9.19 -9.38
CA HIS A 118 47.53 8.83 -8.36
C HIS A 118 48.83 9.63 -8.49
N SER A 119 49.36 10.10 -7.38
CA SER A 119 50.66 10.77 -7.33
C SER A 119 51.71 9.83 -6.76
N ASN A 120 52.54 9.26 -7.63
CA ASN A 120 53.65 8.36 -7.25
C ASN A 120 54.64 9.02 -6.26
N SER A 121 54.70 10.37 -6.23
CA SER A 121 55.59 11.10 -5.33
C SER A 121 55.07 11.27 -3.89
N ILE A 122 53.74 11.20 -3.67
CA ILE A 122 53.10 11.40 -2.38
C ILE A 122 52.25 10.16 -1.99
N GLU A 123 52.09 9.18 -2.91
CA GLU A 123 51.31 7.94 -2.73
C GLU A 123 49.82 8.18 -2.36
N LYS A 124 49.24 9.24 -2.95
CA LYS A 124 47.85 9.62 -2.76
C LYS A 124 47.20 10.04 -4.07
N ASP A 125 45.88 9.90 -4.17
CA ASP A 125 45.12 10.41 -5.29
C ASP A 125 44.87 11.92 -5.13
N PHE A 126 45.05 12.64 -6.21
CA PHE A 126 44.85 14.09 -6.26
C PHE A 126 43.96 14.50 -7.44
N LEU A 127 43.13 15.53 -7.20
CA LEU A 127 42.55 16.33 -8.27
C LEU A 127 43.58 17.39 -8.67
N TYR A 128 44.12 17.27 -9.87
CA TYR A 128 45.02 18.23 -10.48
C TYR A 128 44.26 19.18 -11.37
N VAL A 129 44.60 20.48 -11.30
CA VAL A 129 44.14 21.52 -12.22
C VAL A 129 45.33 22.32 -12.67
N ALA A 130 45.49 22.46 -13.95
CA ALA A 130 46.60 23.22 -14.56
C ALA A 130 46.09 24.29 -15.53
N LYS A 131 46.77 25.42 -15.57
CA LYS A 131 46.48 26.46 -16.53
C LYS A 131 47.76 27.16 -17.00
N LYS A 132 47.82 27.49 -18.30
CA LYS A 132 48.92 28.20 -18.94
C LYS A 132 48.82 29.72 -18.65
N TYR A 133 49.93 30.30 -18.23
CA TYR A 133 50.05 31.73 -17.96
C TYR A 133 51.31 32.32 -18.59
N LYS A 134 51.23 33.58 -19.04
CA LYS A 134 52.35 34.36 -19.51
C LYS A 134 52.87 35.26 -18.40
N TYR A 135 54.16 35.16 -18.12
CA TYR A 135 54.85 36.02 -17.15
C TYR A 135 56.25 36.33 -17.64
N ASP A 136 56.65 37.62 -17.63
CA ASP A 136 57.97 38.16 -18.08
C ASP A 136 58.38 37.62 -19.48
N ASP A 137 57.41 37.70 -20.44
CA ASP A 137 57.46 37.13 -21.80
C ASP A 137 57.72 35.62 -21.94
N LYS A 138 57.74 34.91 -20.82
CA LYS A 138 57.79 33.44 -20.78
C LYS A 138 56.44 32.84 -20.40
N PHE A 139 56.16 31.69 -20.97
CA PHE A 139 54.97 30.92 -20.58
C PHE A 139 55.33 29.86 -19.52
N PHE A 140 54.43 29.67 -18.58
CA PHE A 140 54.49 28.68 -17.52
C PHE A 140 53.13 28.01 -17.34
N TYR A 141 53.15 26.79 -16.84
CA TYR A 141 51.93 26.14 -16.31
C TYR A 141 51.91 26.29 -14.80
N ILE A 142 50.83 26.85 -14.28
CA ILE A 142 50.54 26.83 -12.85
C ILE A 142 49.62 25.67 -12.60
N ARG A 143 50.08 24.68 -11.88
CA ARG A 143 49.31 23.49 -11.48
C ARG A 143 49.05 23.55 -10.00
N VAL A 144 47.74 23.48 -9.60
CA VAL A 144 47.35 23.37 -8.21
C VAL A 144 46.62 22.02 -8.05
N SER A 145 46.81 21.33 -6.95
CA SER A 145 46.13 20.09 -6.69
C SER A 145 45.71 19.94 -5.23
N LYS A 146 44.63 19.19 -5.02
CA LYS A 146 44.08 18.87 -3.72
C LYS A 146 43.94 17.35 -3.58
N ALA A 147 44.31 16.83 -2.39
CA ALA A 147 44.19 15.41 -2.11
C ALA A 147 42.73 14.95 -2.19
N LEU A 148 42.48 13.82 -2.84
CA LEU A 148 41.15 13.25 -3.04
C LEU A 148 40.53 12.78 -1.71
N GLU A 149 41.36 12.35 -0.76
CA GLU A 149 40.91 12.00 0.61
C GLU A 149 40.12 13.12 1.26
N SER A 150 40.61 14.36 1.21
CA SER A 150 39.92 15.53 1.79
C SER A 150 38.66 15.93 1.04
N ILE A 151 38.52 15.54 -0.21
CA ILE A 151 37.31 15.70 -1.02
C ILE A 151 36.30 14.62 -0.64
N ASN A 152 36.77 13.37 -0.60
CA ASN A 152 35.92 12.22 -0.26
C ASN A 152 35.36 12.32 1.16
N GLU A 153 36.16 12.74 2.14
CA GLU A 153 35.70 12.95 3.52
C GLU A 153 34.49 13.90 3.57
N LYS A 154 34.51 15.00 2.85
CA LYS A 154 33.38 15.93 2.76
C LYS A 154 32.18 15.33 2.03
N ILE A 155 32.41 14.53 0.97
CA ILE A 155 31.36 13.81 0.26
C ILE A 155 30.68 12.81 1.19
N TYR A 156 31.46 12.08 2.00
CA TYR A 156 30.89 11.11 2.98
C TYR A 156 30.06 11.81 4.05
N ILE A 157 30.54 12.94 4.60
CA ILE A 157 29.79 13.69 5.63
C ILE A 157 28.45 14.17 5.06
N LEU A 158 28.46 14.86 3.93
CA LEU A 158 27.24 15.33 3.27
C LEU A 158 26.32 14.21 2.85
N GLY A 159 26.90 13.12 2.29
CA GLY A 159 26.14 11.92 1.93
C GLY A 159 25.43 11.29 3.13
N ALA A 160 26.13 11.20 4.28
CA ALA A 160 25.55 10.68 5.52
C ALA A 160 24.41 11.57 6.05
N GLU A 161 24.56 12.89 6.03
CA GLU A 161 23.50 13.83 6.44
C GLU A 161 22.24 13.70 5.58
N ILE A 162 22.41 13.56 4.26
CA ILE A 162 21.30 13.39 3.34
C ILE A 162 20.64 12.02 3.52
N LEU A 163 21.42 10.94 3.65
CA LEU A 163 20.87 9.60 3.90
C LEU A 163 20.12 9.55 5.24
N PHE A 164 20.61 10.21 6.27
CA PHE A 164 19.92 10.32 7.55
C PHE A 164 18.57 11.05 7.41
N THR A 165 18.54 12.16 6.67
CA THR A 165 17.32 12.91 6.40
C THR A 165 16.31 12.05 5.62
N LEU A 166 16.77 11.36 4.57
CA LEU A 166 15.93 10.42 3.80
C LEU A 166 15.38 9.29 4.68
N ALA A 167 16.20 8.76 5.59
CA ALA A 167 15.76 7.71 6.52
C ALA A 167 14.63 8.19 7.44
N ILE A 168 14.69 9.43 7.93
CA ILE A 168 13.61 10.04 8.72
C ILE A 168 12.32 10.11 7.90
N PHE A 169 12.37 10.62 6.65
CA PHE A 169 11.21 10.65 5.76
C PHE A 169 10.64 9.26 5.50
N PHE A 170 11.49 8.27 5.29
CA PHE A 170 11.08 6.89 5.10
C PHE A 170 10.32 6.34 6.33
N ILE A 171 10.83 6.62 7.54
CA ILE A 171 10.17 6.21 8.79
C ILE A 171 8.79 6.89 8.93
N ILE A 172 8.69 8.17 8.61
CA ILE A 172 7.42 8.90 8.67
C ILE A 172 6.39 8.28 7.70
N ILE A 173 6.79 8.04 6.45
CA ILE A 173 5.93 7.40 5.44
C ILE A 173 5.53 5.99 5.90
N PHE A 174 6.45 5.23 6.47
CA PHE A 174 6.16 3.90 7.02
C PHE A 174 5.08 3.97 8.11
N ILE A 175 5.20 4.87 9.07
CA ILE A 175 4.22 5.05 10.16
C ILE A 175 2.85 5.43 9.62
N ILE A 176 2.79 6.37 8.66
CA ILE A 176 1.53 6.80 8.04
C ILE A 176 0.89 5.62 7.29
N THR A 177 1.64 4.92 6.46
CA THR A 177 1.16 3.76 5.69
C THR A 177 0.67 2.65 6.61
N TYR A 178 1.38 2.37 7.69
CA TYR A 178 0.97 1.38 8.69
C TYR A 178 -0.36 1.77 9.36
N LYS A 179 -0.52 3.03 9.78
CA LYS A 179 -1.77 3.53 10.37
C LYS A 179 -2.95 3.44 9.40
N ILE A 180 -2.76 3.82 8.15
CA ILE A 180 -3.80 3.72 7.11
C ILE A 180 -4.18 2.25 6.89
N SER A 181 -3.20 1.37 6.74
CA SER A 181 -3.40 -0.07 6.51
C SER A 181 -4.20 -0.72 7.64
N THR A 182 -3.85 -0.44 8.90
CA THR A 182 -4.59 -0.97 10.07
C THR A 182 -5.99 -0.38 10.20
N SER A 183 -6.20 0.87 9.80
CA SER A 183 -7.53 1.50 9.82
C SER A 183 -8.46 0.85 8.79
N ILE A 184 -7.96 0.59 7.58
CA ILE A 184 -8.69 -0.12 6.54
C ILE A 184 -9.05 -1.55 6.99
N GLU A 185 -8.10 -2.28 7.60
CA GLU A 185 -8.39 -3.62 8.15
C GLU A 185 -9.53 -3.60 9.14
N ARG A 186 -9.54 -2.65 10.08
CA ARG A 186 -10.62 -2.52 11.07
C ARG A 186 -11.99 -2.32 10.42
N GLU A 187 -12.07 -1.51 9.37
CA GLU A 187 -13.33 -1.30 8.66
C GLU A 187 -13.79 -2.56 7.92
N PHE A 188 -12.88 -3.30 7.27
CA PHE A 188 -13.21 -4.60 6.67
C PHE A 188 -13.70 -5.61 7.71
N GLN A 189 -13.07 -5.67 8.87
CA GLN A 189 -13.51 -6.56 9.95
C GLN A 189 -14.91 -6.19 10.47
N LYS A 190 -15.23 -4.89 10.61
CA LYS A 190 -16.58 -4.44 10.96
C LYS A 190 -17.61 -4.91 9.93
N ILE A 191 -17.32 -4.74 8.65
CA ILE A 191 -18.19 -5.19 7.55
C ILE A 191 -18.38 -6.71 7.60
N ALA A 192 -17.31 -7.49 7.73
CA ALA A 192 -17.37 -8.95 7.82
C ALA A 192 -18.20 -9.43 9.02
N THR A 193 -17.98 -8.82 10.18
CA THR A 193 -18.76 -9.11 11.40
C THR A 193 -20.23 -8.76 11.22
N PHE A 194 -20.54 -7.63 10.61
CA PHE A 194 -21.90 -7.22 10.30
C PHE A 194 -22.59 -8.22 9.36
N LEU A 195 -21.95 -8.62 8.25
CA LEU A 195 -22.47 -9.61 7.31
C LEU A 195 -22.70 -10.97 7.99
N SER A 196 -21.77 -11.41 8.84
CA SER A 196 -21.93 -12.61 9.65
C SER A 196 -23.12 -12.50 10.63
N SER A 197 -23.40 -11.32 11.16
CA SER A 197 -24.54 -11.10 12.07
C SER A 197 -25.89 -11.23 11.35
N LEU A 198 -25.96 -10.96 10.05
CA LEU A 198 -27.20 -11.07 9.26
C LEU A 198 -27.68 -12.51 9.13
N THR A 199 -26.81 -13.49 9.28
CA THR A 199 -27.14 -14.93 9.25
C THR A 199 -27.62 -15.47 10.60
N LYS A 200 -27.46 -14.72 11.69
CA LYS A 200 -27.84 -15.11 13.05
C LYS A 200 -29.21 -14.57 13.43
N LYS A 201 -29.86 -15.20 14.43
CA LYS A 201 -31.20 -14.81 14.90
C LYS A 201 -31.25 -13.37 15.46
N ASN A 202 -30.15 -12.88 16.08
CA ASN A 202 -30.00 -11.48 16.52
C ASN A 202 -29.30 -10.68 15.44
N LYS A 203 -30.03 -10.07 14.55
CA LYS A 203 -29.52 -9.28 13.45
C LYS A 203 -29.21 -7.85 13.90
N ASN A 204 -27.94 -7.47 13.82
CA ASN A 204 -27.59 -6.05 13.87
C ASN A 204 -28.14 -5.37 12.62
N THR A 205 -28.93 -4.33 12.79
CA THR A 205 -29.57 -3.62 11.65
C THR A 205 -28.78 -2.40 11.20
N TYR A 206 -27.74 -2.04 11.94
CA TYR A 206 -26.96 -0.82 11.73
C TYR A 206 -25.46 -1.11 11.68
N ILE A 207 -24.79 -0.50 10.68
CA ILE A 207 -23.34 -0.38 10.60
C ILE A 207 -22.98 1.02 10.08
N THR A 208 -21.94 1.65 10.65
CA THR A 208 -21.44 2.96 10.23
C THR A 208 -19.93 2.94 10.10
N SER A 209 -19.40 3.77 9.20
CA SER A 209 -17.97 4.04 9.05
C SER A 209 -17.72 5.54 9.00
N THR A 210 -16.59 5.96 9.55
CA THR A 210 -16.11 7.36 9.52
C THR A 210 -14.77 7.47 8.78
N LEU A 211 -14.26 6.37 8.19
CA LEU A 211 -12.93 6.33 7.59
C LEU A 211 -12.86 7.12 6.28
N SER A 212 -13.84 6.90 5.37
CA SER A 212 -13.95 7.63 4.11
C SER A 212 -15.39 7.62 3.58
N LEU A 213 -15.67 8.45 2.56
CA LEU A 213 -16.99 8.54 1.92
C LEU A 213 -17.40 7.20 1.28
N GLU A 214 -16.44 6.46 0.72
CA GLU A 214 -16.68 5.16 0.09
C GLU A 214 -17.12 4.13 1.15
N PHE A 215 -16.42 4.04 2.29
CA PHE A 215 -16.83 3.16 3.39
C PHE A 215 -18.16 3.57 3.99
N GLN A 216 -18.45 4.86 4.11
CA GLN A 216 -19.73 5.35 4.57
C GLN A 216 -20.85 4.95 3.59
N SER A 217 -20.62 5.06 2.29
CA SER A 217 -21.57 4.64 1.26
C SER A 217 -21.85 3.14 1.34
N ILE A 218 -20.80 2.31 1.42
CA ILE A 218 -20.92 0.85 1.55
C ILE A 218 -21.72 0.48 2.80
N THR A 219 -21.38 1.06 3.96
CA THR A 219 -22.08 0.74 5.22
C THR A 219 -23.54 1.20 5.21
N SER A 220 -23.86 2.30 4.55
CA SER A 220 -25.25 2.76 4.37
C SER A 220 -26.07 1.80 3.50
N LEU A 221 -25.49 1.31 2.39
CA LEU A 221 -26.13 0.31 1.53
C LEU A 221 -26.34 -1.02 2.28
N LEU A 222 -25.35 -1.48 3.03
CA LEU A 222 -25.46 -2.69 3.85
C LEU A 222 -26.57 -2.55 4.91
N THR A 223 -26.70 -1.39 5.53
CA THR A 223 -27.77 -1.08 6.48
C THR A 223 -29.15 -1.17 5.81
N LYS A 224 -29.31 -0.61 4.60
CA LYS A 224 -30.58 -0.70 3.83
C LYS A 224 -30.90 -2.16 3.50
N VAL A 225 -29.92 -2.94 3.03
CA VAL A 225 -30.10 -4.38 2.74
C VAL A 225 -30.54 -5.14 3.99
N SER A 226 -29.89 -4.90 5.13
CA SER A 226 -30.28 -5.50 6.41
C SER A 226 -31.74 -5.20 6.78
N GLN A 227 -32.17 -3.93 6.67
CA GLN A 227 -33.55 -3.52 6.96
C GLN A 227 -34.56 -4.23 6.03
N ILE A 228 -34.24 -4.37 4.75
CA ILE A 228 -35.09 -5.09 3.78
C ILE A 228 -35.20 -6.57 4.18
N LEU A 229 -34.08 -7.21 4.53
CA LEU A 229 -34.09 -8.61 4.94
C LEU A 229 -34.94 -8.84 6.20
N VAL A 230 -34.81 -7.98 7.22
CA VAL A 230 -35.61 -8.06 8.45
C VAL A 230 -37.11 -7.88 8.14
N LYS A 231 -37.47 -6.93 7.26
CA LYS A 231 -38.87 -6.71 6.84
C LYS A 231 -39.44 -7.93 6.12
N LYS A 232 -38.69 -8.52 5.18
CA LYS A 232 -39.09 -9.74 4.45
C LYS A 232 -39.27 -10.94 5.37
N GLU A 233 -38.38 -11.12 6.35
CA GLU A 233 -38.48 -12.21 7.33
C GLU A 233 -39.72 -12.08 8.20
N LYS A 234 -40.03 -10.85 8.68
CA LYS A 234 -41.25 -10.57 9.43
C LYS A 234 -42.53 -10.83 8.61
N GLN A 235 -42.49 -10.48 7.32
CA GLN A 235 -43.60 -10.80 6.38
C GLN A 235 -43.77 -12.32 6.20
N LYS A 236 -42.65 -13.04 6.00
CA LYS A 236 -42.65 -14.49 5.86
C LYS A 236 -43.21 -15.18 7.12
N SER A 237 -42.77 -14.75 8.32
CA SER A 237 -43.31 -15.28 9.60
C SER A 237 -44.82 -15.10 9.68
N LYS A 238 -45.33 -13.86 9.45
CA LYS A 238 -46.76 -13.60 9.44
C LYS A 238 -47.54 -14.44 8.45
N PHE A 239 -46.97 -14.69 7.27
CA PHE A 239 -47.60 -15.55 6.26
C PHE A 239 -47.64 -17.01 6.72
N THR A 240 -46.55 -17.49 7.30
CA THR A 240 -46.46 -18.86 7.83
C THR A 240 -47.47 -19.08 8.97
N ASP A 241 -47.59 -18.09 9.90
CA ASP A 241 -48.56 -18.14 11.02
C ASP A 241 -50.01 -18.18 10.48
N LYS A 242 -50.32 -17.38 9.46
CA LYS A 242 -51.64 -17.40 8.80
C LYS A 242 -51.95 -18.74 8.13
N LEU A 243 -50.94 -19.30 7.43
CA LEU A 243 -51.09 -20.62 6.76
C LEU A 243 -51.31 -21.71 7.78
N GLN A 244 -50.56 -21.69 8.87
CA GLN A 244 -50.72 -22.68 9.95
C GLN A 244 -52.11 -22.56 10.62
N SER A 245 -52.55 -21.35 10.88
CA SER A 245 -53.90 -21.11 11.39
C SER A 245 -55.01 -21.63 10.45
N SER A 246 -54.88 -21.31 9.14
CA SER A 246 -55.80 -21.80 8.12
C SER A 246 -55.84 -23.31 8.00
N ASN A 247 -54.64 -23.97 8.04
CA ASN A 247 -54.56 -25.42 8.02
C ASN A 247 -55.26 -26.03 9.27
N LYS A 248 -55.04 -25.46 10.48
CA LYS A 248 -55.69 -25.93 11.70
C LYS A 248 -57.22 -25.82 11.58
N GLN A 249 -57.71 -24.66 11.10
CA GLN A 249 -59.16 -24.52 10.89
C GLN A 249 -59.72 -25.56 9.91
N LYS A 250 -59.01 -25.83 8.83
CA LYS A 250 -59.38 -26.89 7.87
C LYS A 250 -59.43 -28.25 8.53
N ASP A 251 -58.44 -28.60 9.38
CA ASP A 251 -58.40 -29.89 10.10
C ASP A 251 -59.56 -30.00 11.14
N ASP A 252 -59.86 -28.88 11.82
CA ASP A 252 -60.97 -28.83 12.79
C ASP A 252 -62.33 -29.02 12.08
N ILE A 253 -62.52 -28.41 10.87
CA ILE A 253 -63.73 -28.56 10.05
C ILE A 253 -63.84 -30.04 9.59
N ILE A 254 -62.79 -30.63 9.06
CA ILE A 254 -62.78 -32.04 8.60
C ILE A 254 -63.14 -32.96 9.76
N SER A 255 -62.61 -32.74 10.96
CA SER A 255 -62.92 -33.50 12.17
C SER A 255 -64.40 -33.38 12.56
N ALA A 256 -64.95 -32.15 12.59
CA ALA A 256 -66.37 -31.91 12.88
C ALA A 256 -67.28 -32.63 11.89
N ILE A 257 -67.01 -32.47 10.59
CA ILE A 257 -67.77 -33.13 9.51
C ILE A 257 -67.70 -34.66 9.69
N SER A 258 -66.52 -35.20 9.96
CA SER A 258 -66.36 -36.64 10.16
C SER A 258 -67.22 -37.18 11.29
N HIS A 259 -67.34 -36.41 12.38
CA HIS A 259 -68.22 -36.76 13.49
C HIS A 259 -69.72 -36.66 13.12
N GLU A 260 -70.14 -35.65 12.39
CA GLU A 260 -71.54 -35.52 11.94
C GLU A 260 -71.95 -36.56 10.92
N PHE A 261 -71.04 -37.06 10.09
CA PHE A 261 -71.31 -38.20 9.18
C PHE A 261 -71.37 -39.56 9.93
N LYS A 262 -70.47 -39.77 10.91
CA LYS A 262 -70.45 -41.06 11.65
C LYS A 262 -71.77 -41.38 12.34
N ASN A 263 -72.44 -40.36 12.90
CA ASN A 263 -73.70 -40.54 13.62
C ASN A 263 -74.84 -41.13 12.75
N PRO A 264 -75.26 -40.51 11.66
CA PRO A 264 -76.30 -41.05 10.80
C PRO A 264 -75.94 -42.38 10.14
N ILE A 265 -74.63 -42.55 9.77
CA ILE A 265 -74.14 -43.84 9.21
C ILE A 265 -74.26 -44.94 10.24
N ALA A 266 -73.91 -44.72 11.51
CA ALA A 266 -74.07 -45.74 12.60
C ALA A 266 -75.53 -46.11 12.80
N VAL A 267 -76.44 -45.13 12.74
CA VAL A 267 -77.89 -45.41 12.85
C VAL A 267 -78.42 -46.21 11.69
N ILE A 268 -78.04 -45.84 10.46
CA ILE A 268 -78.43 -46.58 9.25
C ILE A 268 -77.89 -48.02 9.33
N ASN A 269 -76.65 -48.26 9.66
CA ASN A 269 -76.03 -49.56 9.78
C ASN A 269 -76.68 -50.41 10.87
N GLY A 270 -76.88 -49.79 12.04
CA GLY A 270 -77.49 -50.49 13.18
C GLY A 270 -78.93 -51.03 12.89
N TYR A 271 -79.82 -50.14 12.34
CA TYR A 271 -81.16 -50.54 11.98
C TYR A 271 -81.16 -51.47 10.77
N SER A 272 -80.29 -51.28 9.79
CA SER A 272 -80.18 -52.22 8.65
C SER A 272 -79.73 -53.59 9.09
N GLN A 273 -78.73 -53.69 10.00
CA GLN A 273 -78.25 -54.96 10.55
C GLN A 273 -79.37 -55.68 11.31
N THR A 274 -80.09 -54.95 12.20
CA THR A 274 -81.22 -55.53 12.93
C THR A 274 -82.32 -56.06 11.99
N LEU A 275 -82.62 -55.40 10.89
CA LEU A 275 -83.56 -55.81 9.87
C LEU A 275 -83.09 -57.07 9.06
N MET A 276 -81.80 -57.23 8.96
CA MET A 276 -81.19 -58.41 8.28
C MET A 276 -81.11 -59.66 9.18
N ASP A 277 -80.87 -59.43 10.46
CA ASP A 277 -80.67 -60.52 11.47
C ASP A 277 -81.98 -61.15 11.98
N ASP A 278 -83.14 -60.40 11.86
CA ASP A 278 -84.44 -60.84 12.34
C ASP A 278 -85.50 -60.80 11.24
N GLU A 279 -85.75 -61.96 10.61
CA GLU A 279 -86.73 -62.09 9.52
C GLU A 279 -88.22 -61.96 10.01
N ASP A 280 -88.52 -62.31 11.33
CA ASP A 280 -89.90 -62.31 11.90
C ASP A 280 -90.25 -60.99 12.63
N ILE A 281 -89.51 -59.89 12.40
CA ILE A 281 -89.75 -58.59 13.00
C ILE A 281 -91.20 -58.09 12.76
N ASN A 282 -91.85 -57.66 13.83
CA ASN A 282 -93.20 -57.10 13.79
C ASN A 282 -93.30 -56.00 12.69
N PRO A 283 -94.34 -56.04 11.75
CA PRO A 283 -94.48 -55.15 10.66
C PRO A 283 -94.44 -53.63 11.01
N ASN A 284 -94.95 -53.32 12.22
CA ASN A 284 -94.92 -51.87 12.71
C ASN A 284 -93.48 -51.48 13.13
N ILE A 285 -92.70 -52.41 13.69
CA ILE A 285 -91.33 -52.15 14.10
C ILE A 285 -90.47 -52.10 12.82
N ARG A 286 -90.62 -52.95 11.84
CA ARG A 286 -89.98 -52.92 10.52
C ARG A 286 -90.19 -51.59 9.84
N LYS A 287 -91.42 -51.08 9.78
CA LYS A 287 -91.75 -49.80 9.21
C LYS A 287 -91.07 -48.65 9.98
N LYS A 288 -90.99 -48.71 11.25
CA LYS A 288 -90.30 -47.73 12.12
C LYS A 288 -88.81 -47.69 11.85
N PHE A 289 -88.15 -48.86 11.65
CA PHE A 289 -86.71 -48.95 11.37
C PHE A 289 -86.40 -48.43 9.97
N LEU A 290 -87.18 -48.81 8.92
CA LEU A 290 -87.04 -48.28 7.58
C LEU A 290 -87.21 -46.79 7.55
N SER A 291 -88.15 -46.20 8.31
CA SER A 291 -88.31 -44.75 8.38
C SER A 291 -87.11 -44.09 9.06
N LYS A 292 -86.46 -44.70 10.04
CA LYS A 292 -85.23 -44.20 10.69
C LYS A 292 -84.04 -44.20 9.69
N ILE A 293 -83.88 -45.26 8.93
CA ILE A 293 -82.84 -45.39 7.87
C ILE A 293 -83.03 -44.30 6.84
N TYR A 294 -84.27 -44.16 6.31
CA TYR A 294 -84.62 -43.20 5.34
C TYR A 294 -84.30 -41.73 5.76
N ASN A 295 -84.79 -41.37 6.96
CA ASN A 295 -84.56 -40.03 7.52
C ASN A 295 -83.10 -39.72 7.77
N ASN A 296 -82.28 -40.70 8.15
CA ASN A 296 -80.84 -40.47 8.33
C ASN A 296 -80.12 -40.44 6.98
N GLY A 297 -80.64 -41.12 5.90
CA GLY A 297 -80.19 -40.97 4.54
C GLY A 297 -80.40 -39.55 3.96
N ILE A 298 -81.60 -38.96 4.25
CA ILE A 298 -81.89 -37.57 3.88
C ILE A 298 -80.94 -36.63 4.61
N LYS A 299 -80.76 -36.83 5.91
CA LYS A 299 -79.84 -36.02 6.70
C LYS A 299 -78.39 -36.05 6.19
N LEU A 300 -77.92 -37.21 5.71
CA LEU A 300 -76.62 -37.34 5.05
C LEU A 300 -76.56 -36.53 3.76
N SER A 301 -77.62 -36.58 2.92
CA SER A 301 -77.68 -35.82 1.70
C SER A 301 -77.64 -34.31 1.94
N GLU A 302 -78.40 -33.81 2.93
CA GLU A 302 -78.40 -32.42 3.35
C GLU A 302 -77.01 -31.93 3.87
N LEU A 303 -76.30 -32.82 4.60
CA LEU A 303 -74.93 -32.53 5.04
C LEU A 303 -73.94 -32.40 3.85
N ILE A 304 -74.06 -33.27 2.85
CA ILE A 304 -73.24 -33.20 1.65
C ILE A 304 -73.53 -31.91 0.84
N ASP A 305 -74.81 -31.57 0.69
CA ASP A 305 -75.20 -30.34 -0.02
C ASP A 305 -74.68 -29.08 0.70
N THR A 306 -74.73 -29.05 2.01
CA THR A 306 -74.20 -27.93 2.82
C THR A 306 -72.69 -27.82 2.64
N LEU A 307 -71.95 -28.92 2.58
CA LEU A 307 -70.50 -28.94 2.31
C LEU A 307 -70.13 -28.46 0.91
N ARG A 308 -70.99 -28.68 -0.06
CA ARG A 308 -70.75 -28.27 -1.45
C ARG A 308 -70.93 -26.75 -1.65
N LEU A 309 -71.73 -26.12 -0.79
CA LEU A 309 -72.05 -24.68 -0.85
C LEU A 309 -71.13 -23.81 0.02
N SER A 310 -70.30 -24.40 0.92
CA SER A 310 -69.33 -23.72 1.79
C SER A 310 -67.92 -23.73 1.15
#